data_6497b8a818b7832b0ec4c27d51c99e32
#
_entry.id   6497b8a818b7832b0ec4c27d51c99e32
#
_cell.length_a   1.000
_cell.length_b   1.000
_cell.length_c   1.000
_cell.angle_alpha   90.00
_cell.angle_beta   90.00
_cell.angle_gamma   90.00
#
_symmetry.space_group_name_H-M   'P 1'
#
loop_
_entity.id
_entity.type
_entity.pdbx_description
1 polymer ?
#
loop_
_entity_poly.entity_id
_entity_poly.type
_entity_poly.pdbx_seq_one_letter_code
_entity_poly.pdbx_strand_id
1 'polypeptide(L)'
;MELQQDIGFVFHEKWFDDWDSLIANSRHYGKYYKNYDETLLKEYLKRFRLDGKKKYKKLSKGEKLKFAFAFALAHHPKLLLLDEPGANFDQTFREEFHHILREFTADGTKSVILSTHITSDVDRFADYLLLLKKGRQLLYGDIESVRDAYRMVAGCFLYTSPSPRDYAASR
;
A
#
# COMPACT_ATOMS: atom_id res chain seq x y z
N MET A 1 -19.54 -15.50 1.40
CA MET A 1 -19.40 -14.47 2.45
C MET A 1 -18.34 -14.76 3.53
N GLU A 2 -17.79 -15.96 3.62
CA GLU A 2 -16.74 -16.24 4.64
C GLU A 2 -15.38 -15.62 4.29
N LEU A 3 -14.96 -15.65 3.02
CA LEU A 3 -13.69 -15.07 2.57
C LEU A 3 -13.54 -13.57 2.86
N GLN A 4 -14.62 -12.80 2.83
CA GLN A 4 -14.58 -11.34 3.09
C GLN A 4 -14.24 -11.00 4.55
N GLN A 5 -14.44 -11.94 5.49
CA GLN A 5 -14.12 -11.75 6.91
C GLN A 5 -12.60 -11.70 7.15
N ASP A 6 -11.83 -12.41 6.31
CA ASP A 6 -10.37 -12.54 6.44
C ASP A 6 -9.60 -11.53 5.56
N ILE A 7 -10.30 -10.64 4.83
CA ILE A 7 -9.67 -9.69 3.91
C ILE A 7 -9.90 -8.26 4.37
N GLY A 8 -8.81 -7.53 4.58
CA GLY A 8 -8.82 -6.09 4.81
C GLY A 8 -8.56 -5.33 3.51
N PHE A 9 -9.43 -4.38 3.18
CA PHE A 9 -9.34 -3.58 1.95
C PHE A 9 -9.01 -2.13 2.27
N VAL A 10 -8.06 -1.54 1.53
CA VAL A 10 -7.76 -0.11 1.58
C VAL A 10 -7.68 0.42 0.16
N PHE A 11 -8.69 1.19 -0.24
CA PHE A 11 -8.81 1.81 -1.56
C PHE A 11 -9.07 3.30 -1.43
N HIS A 12 -8.86 4.02 -2.51
CA HIS A 12 -9.17 5.46 -2.60
C HIS A 12 -10.67 5.78 -2.65
N GLU A 13 -11.53 4.79 -2.82
CA GLU A 13 -12.97 4.98 -2.91
C GLU A 13 -13.61 5.32 -1.56
N LYS A 14 -14.78 6.00 -1.65
CA LYS A 14 -15.52 6.44 -0.49
C LYS A 14 -16.40 5.31 0.05
N TRP A 15 -15.98 4.71 1.16
CA TRP A 15 -16.71 3.61 1.82
C TRP A 15 -17.49 4.05 3.06
N PHE A 16 -17.10 5.16 3.68
CA PHE A 16 -17.60 5.61 4.96
C PHE A 16 -18.57 6.79 4.82
N ASP A 17 -19.50 6.93 5.76
CA ASP A 17 -20.43 8.05 5.78
C ASP A 17 -19.72 9.36 6.15
N ASP A 18 -19.96 10.39 5.32
CA ASP A 18 -19.32 11.70 5.47
C ASP A 18 -19.71 12.43 6.74
N TRP A 19 -20.93 12.18 7.23
CA TRP A 19 -21.51 12.93 8.32
C TRP A 19 -21.26 12.29 9.67
N ASP A 20 -20.89 11.02 9.68
CA ASP A 20 -20.56 10.29 10.88
C ASP A 20 -19.13 10.54 11.34
N SER A 21 -18.89 10.37 12.65
CA SER A 21 -17.56 10.35 13.22
C SER A 21 -16.82 9.07 12.83
N LEU A 22 -15.48 9.02 13.00
CA LEU A 22 -14.71 7.82 12.71
C LEU A 22 -15.17 6.64 13.57
N ILE A 23 -15.47 6.87 14.85
CA ILE A 23 -15.99 5.83 15.75
C ILE A 23 -17.40 5.38 15.35
N ALA A 24 -18.29 6.30 14.94
CA ALA A 24 -19.62 5.94 14.49
C ALA A 24 -19.57 5.10 13.21
N ASN A 25 -18.77 5.52 12.23
CA ASN A 25 -18.50 4.75 11.01
C ASN A 25 -17.98 3.36 11.32
N SER A 26 -16.98 3.27 12.18
CA SER A 26 -16.35 1.99 12.49
C SER A 26 -17.31 1.01 13.19
N ARG A 27 -18.20 1.49 14.07
CA ARG A 27 -19.26 0.68 14.68
C ARG A 27 -20.30 0.26 13.66
N HIS A 28 -20.66 1.17 12.75
CA HIS A 28 -21.67 0.88 11.73
C HIS A 28 -21.21 -0.24 10.78
N TYR A 29 -19.96 -0.16 10.30
CA TYR A 29 -19.41 -1.15 9.37
C TYR A 29 -18.76 -2.35 10.08
N GLY A 30 -18.21 -2.16 11.27
CA GLY A 30 -17.57 -3.20 12.07
C GLY A 30 -18.52 -4.35 12.44
N LYS A 31 -19.82 -4.08 12.63
CA LYS A 31 -20.82 -5.11 12.92
C LYS A 31 -20.94 -6.21 11.85
N TYR A 32 -20.44 -5.97 10.64
CA TYR A 32 -20.43 -6.97 9.56
C TYR A 32 -19.23 -7.92 9.61
N TYR A 33 -18.25 -7.64 10.47
CA TYR A 33 -17.06 -8.46 10.67
C TYR A 33 -17.13 -9.18 12.02
N LYS A 34 -17.01 -10.49 12.01
CA LYS A 34 -17.14 -11.32 13.23
C LYS A 34 -16.07 -11.00 14.28
N ASN A 35 -14.86 -10.67 13.82
CA ASN A 35 -13.68 -10.43 14.66
C ASN A 35 -13.36 -8.93 14.80
N TYR A 36 -14.33 -8.05 14.54
CA TYR A 36 -14.10 -6.61 14.67
C TYR A 36 -13.79 -6.22 16.12
N ASP A 37 -12.66 -5.52 16.30
CA ASP A 37 -12.17 -5.05 17.60
C ASP A 37 -12.13 -3.51 17.64
N GLU A 38 -13.09 -2.92 18.34
CA GLU A 38 -13.14 -1.46 18.54
C GLU A 38 -11.97 -0.94 19.38
N THR A 39 -11.41 -1.76 20.28
CA THR A 39 -10.27 -1.37 21.11
C THR A 39 -9.04 -1.21 20.24
N LEU A 40 -8.77 -2.21 19.42
CA LEU A 40 -7.67 -2.19 18.45
C LEU A 40 -7.82 -1.02 17.46
N LEU A 41 -9.04 -0.74 16.97
CA LEU A 41 -9.27 0.45 16.15
C LEU A 41 -8.85 1.73 16.87
N LYS A 42 -9.27 1.91 18.13
CA LYS A 42 -8.92 3.11 18.90
C LYS A 42 -7.41 3.26 19.13
N GLU A 43 -6.71 2.15 19.30
CA GLU A 43 -5.25 2.12 19.38
C GLU A 43 -4.61 2.62 18.08
N TYR A 44 -5.06 2.11 16.92
CA TYR A 44 -4.58 2.60 15.63
C TYR A 44 -4.97 4.06 15.37
N LEU A 45 -6.17 4.51 15.74
CA LEU A 45 -6.53 5.92 15.62
C LEU A 45 -5.57 6.82 16.42
N LYS A 46 -5.24 6.42 17.65
CA LYS A 46 -4.26 7.14 18.48
C LYS A 46 -2.86 7.11 17.85
N ARG A 47 -2.40 5.95 17.39
CA ARG A 47 -1.10 5.74 16.73
C ARG A 47 -0.98 6.60 15.45
N PHE A 48 -2.07 6.73 14.69
CA PHE A 48 -2.14 7.53 13.46
C PHE A 48 -2.47 9.01 13.70
N ARG A 49 -2.63 9.42 14.96
CA ARG A 49 -3.00 10.78 15.37
C ARG A 49 -4.33 11.25 14.76
N LEU A 50 -5.31 10.36 14.68
CA LEU A 50 -6.65 10.64 14.20
C LEU A 50 -7.61 10.82 15.39
N ASP A 51 -8.38 11.93 15.37
CA ASP A 51 -9.44 12.15 16.35
C ASP A 51 -10.67 11.31 15.95
N GLY A 52 -10.99 10.28 16.75
CA GLY A 52 -12.14 9.40 16.53
C GLY A 52 -13.50 10.10 16.54
N LYS A 53 -13.61 11.32 17.09
CA LYS A 53 -14.82 12.15 17.09
C LYS A 53 -14.94 13.02 15.84
N LYS A 54 -13.87 13.19 15.07
CA LYS A 54 -13.87 14.01 13.85
C LYS A 54 -14.80 13.37 12.80
N LYS A 55 -15.60 14.18 12.11
CA LYS A 55 -16.46 13.73 11.02
C LYS A 55 -15.62 13.32 9.80
N TYR A 56 -15.99 12.21 9.13
CA TYR A 56 -15.23 11.65 8.01
C TYR A 56 -15.02 12.65 6.87
N LYS A 57 -16.03 13.49 6.54
CA LYS A 57 -15.90 14.54 5.51
C LYS A 57 -14.84 15.61 5.81
N LYS A 58 -14.47 15.78 7.09
CA LYS A 58 -13.46 16.77 7.49
C LYS A 58 -12.03 16.25 7.42
N LEU A 59 -11.86 14.97 7.06
CA LEU A 59 -10.55 14.36 6.90
C LEU A 59 -9.91 14.78 5.58
N SER A 60 -8.60 14.98 5.59
CA SER A 60 -7.78 15.03 4.38
C SER A 60 -7.77 13.66 3.67
N LYS A 61 -7.32 13.61 2.43
CA LYS A 61 -7.18 12.33 1.70
C LYS A 61 -6.27 11.34 2.44
N GLY A 62 -5.15 11.80 2.97
CA GLY A 62 -4.23 10.98 3.75
C GLY A 62 -4.86 10.47 5.05
N GLU A 63 -5.59 11.33 5.79
CA GLU A 63 -6.30 10.93 7.01
C GLU A 63 -7.41 9.89 6.71
N LYS A 64 -8.10 10.00 5.58
CA LYS A 64 -9.10 9.02 5.14
C LYS A 64 -8.47 7.65 4.89
N LEU A 65 -7.32 7.61 4.22
CA LEU A 65 -6.57 6.36 4.01
C LEU A 65 -6.04 5.77 5.33
N LYS A 66 -5.51 6.61 6.23
CA LYS A 66 -5.10 6.19 7.58
C LYS A 66 -6.26 5.55 8.33
N PHE A 67 -7.46 6.15 8.26
CA PHE A 67 -8.65 5.58 8.89
C PHE A 67 -9.09 4.26 8.24
N ALA A 68 -9.11 4.18 6.91
CA ALA A 68 -9.43 2.94 6.20
C ALA A 68 -8.45 1.81 6.56
N PHE A 69 -7.17 2.14 6.68
CA PHE A 69 -6.13 1.19 7.10
C PHE A 69 -6.32 0.73 8.54
N ALA A 70 -6.60 1.65 9.47
CA ALA A 70 -6.92 1.32 10.86
C ALA A 70 -8.14 0.40 10.96
N PHE A 71 -9.19 0.68 10.19
CA PHE A 71 -10.39 -0.14 10.14
C PHE A 71 -10.12 -1.53 9.55
N ALA A 72 -9.33 -1.60 8.47
CA ALA A 72 -8.95 -2.86 7.86
C ALA A 72 -8.16 -3.77 8.82
N LEU A 73 -7.27 -3.21 9.64
CA LEU A 73 -6.52 -3.96 10.64
C LEU A 73 -7.39 -4.41 11.83
N ALA A 74 -8.41 -3.61 12.18
CA ALA A 74 -9.22 -3.82 13.38
C ALA A 74 -10.17 -5.04 13.33
N HIS A 75 -10.33 -5.70 12.18
CA HIS A 75 -11.09 -6.95 12.11
C HIS A 75 -10.20 -8.20 11.96
N HIS A 76 -8.90 -8.06 12.23
CA HIS A 76 -7.91 -9.15 12.23
C HIS A 76 -7.87 -9.94 10.91
N PRO A 77 -7.67 -9.29 9.76
CA PRO A 77 -7.63 -9.98 8.48
C PRO A 77 -6.41 -10.89 8.37
N LYS A 78 -6.48 -11.89 7.48
CA LYS A 78 -5.33 -12.71 7.06
C LYS A 78 -4.67 -12.15 5.80
N LEU A 79 -5.42 -11.40 5.00
CA LEU A 79 -4.94 -10.77 3.77
C LEU A 79 -5.28 -9.29 3.78
N LEU A 80 -4.29 -8.44 3.52
CA LEU A 80 -4.50 -7.02 3.23
C LEU A 80 -4.39 -6.78 1.72
N LEU A 81 -5.40 -6.12 1.14
CA LEU A 81 -5.38 -5.63 -0.24
C LEU A 81 -5.31 -4.11 -0.21
N LEU A 82 -4.22 -3.55 -0.69
CA LEU A 82 -3.89 -2.13 -0.56
C LEU A 82 -3.67 -1.54 -1.96
N ASP A 83 -4.51 -0.58 -2.35
CA ASP A 83 -4.42 0.05 -3.66
C ASP A 83 -3.82 1.46 -3.54
N GLU A 84 -2.58 1.62 -4.01
CA GLU A 84 -1.78 2.84 -3.99
C GLU A 84 -1.82 3.65 -2.67
N PRO A 85 -1.77 3.03 -1.48
CA PRO A 85 -1.97 3.73 -0.21
C PRO A 85 -0.90 4.78 0.07
N GLY A 86 0.33 4.54 -0.40
CA GLY A 86 1.49 5.40 -0.14
C GLY A 86 1.45 6.77 -0.80
N ALA A 87 0.67 6.96 -1.87
CA ALA A 87 0.67 8.19 -2.66
C ALA A 87 0.23 9.44 -1.89
N ASN A 88 -0.59 9.28 -0.84
CA ASN A 88 -1.13 10.38 -0.05
C ASN A 88 -0.62 10.41 1.41
N PHE A 89 0.36 9.60 1.75
CA PHE A 89 0.98 9.59 3.07
C PHE A 89 2.13 10.59 3.15
N ASP A 90 2.22 11.30 4.27
CA ASP A 90 3.44 12.01 4.62
C ASP A 90 4.57 11.00 4.92
N GLN A 91 5.83 11.45 4.85
CA GLN A 91 6.98 10.55 4.99
C GLN A 91 7.00 9.83 6.33
N THR A 92 6.64 10.52 7.42
CA THR A 92 6.63 9.94 8.77
C THR A 92 5.62 8.79 8.85
N PHE A 93 4.41 8.99 8.31
CA PHE A 93 3.41 7.94 8.32
C PHE A 93 3.76 6.81 7.35
N ARG A 94 4.46 7.08 6.25
CA ARG A 94 4.92 6.02 5.34
C ARG A 94 5.88 5.04 6.02
N GLU A 95 6.79 5.54 6.84
CA GLU A 95 7.68 4.68 7.64
C GLU A 95 6.90 3.84 8.65
N GLU A 96 5.93 4.44 9.32
CA GLU A 96 5.03 3.77 10.24
C GLU A 96 4.18 2.70 9.54
N PHE A 97 3.65 3.01 8.36
CA PHE A 97 2.90 2.09 7.51
C PHE A 97 3.74 0.86 7.15
N HIS A 98 4.98 1.04 6.70
CA HIS A 98 5.88 -0.07 6.39
C HIS A 98 6.22 -0.91 7.62
N HIS A 99 6.34 -0.28 8.78
CA HIS A 99 6.57 -0.99 10.04
C HIS A 99 5.38 -1.88 10.39
N ILE A 100 4.16 -1.35 10.31
CA ILE A 100 2.93 -2.11 10.55
C ILE A 100 2.79 -3.27 9.56
N LEU A 101 3.09 -3.09 8.27
CA LEU A 101 3.03 -4.19 7.31
C LEU A 101 4.00 -5.32 7.65
N ARG A 102 5.22 -5.00 8.09
CA ARG A 102 6.18 -6.00 8.56
C ARG A 102 5.71 -6.72 9.84
N GLU A 103 5.19 -5.98 10.81
CA GLU A 103 4.57 -6.57 12.00
C GLU A 103 3.41 -7.50 11.63
N PHE A 104 2.59 -7.08 10.68
CA PHE A 104 1.43 -7.84 10.21
C PHE A 104 1.80 -9.19 9.59
N THR A 105 2.90 -9.26 8.83
CA THR A 105 3.35 -10.48 8.13
C THR A 105 4.37 -11.29 8.92
N ALA A 106 4.85 -10.81 10.08
CA ALA A 106 5.99 -11.36 10.80
C ALA A 106 5.84 -12.84 11.23
N ASP A 107 4.61 -13.29 11.47
CA ASP A 107 4.33 -14.67 11.87
C ASP A 107 4.21 -15.64 10.67
N GLY A 108 4.28 -15.15 9.43
CA GLY A 108 4.15 -15.93 8.21
C GLY A 108 2.75 -16.46 7.91
N THR A 109 1.75 -16.13 8.75
CA THR A 109 0.36 -16.59 8.56
C THR A 109 -0.51 -15.61 7.78
N LYS A 110 -0.02 -14.39 7.57
CA LYS A 110 -0.73 -13.29 6.93
C LYS A 110 0.02 -12.80 5.69
N SER A 111 -0.71 -12.22 4.77
CA SER A 111 -0.17 -11.74 3.50
C SER A 111 -0.67 -10.34 3.17
N VAL A 112 0.12 -9.63 2.37
CA VAL A 112 -0.21 -8.30 1.85
C VAL A 112 -0.08 -8.31 0.33
N ILE A 113 -1.08 -7.80 -0.36
CA ILE A 113 -0.99 -7.46 -1.78
C ILE A 113 -1.09 -5.94 -1.87
N LEU A 114 -0.05 -5.32 -2.38
CA LEU A 114 0.05 -3.87 -2.52
C LEU A 114 0.25 -3.48 -3.97
N SER A 115 -0.64 -2.65 -4.51
CA SER A 115 -0.35 -1.92 -5.74
C SER A 115 0.38 -0.62 -5.42
N THR A 116 1.45 -0.32 -6.14
CA THR A 116 2.19 0.94 -6.00
C THR A 116 2.94 1.28 -7.29
N HIS A 117 3.10 2.57 -7.55
CA HIS A 117 4.02 3.09 -8.56
C HIS A 117 5.32 3.62 -7.91
N ILE A 118 5.46 3.48 -6.61
CA ILE A 118 6.61 3.96 -5.83
C ILE A 118 7.60 2.80 -5.64
N THR A 119 8.67 2.79 -6.42
CA THR A 119 9.65 1.70 -6.41
C THR A 119 10.32 1.50 -5.06
N SER A 120 10.53 2.58 -4.29
CA SER A 120 11.10 2.48 -2.94
C SER A 120 10.23 1.70 -1.94
N ASP A 121 8.93 1.60 -2.17
CA ASP A 121 8.05 0.78 -1.33
C ASP A 121 8.29 -0.70 -1.60
N VAL A 122 8.46 -1.07 -2.89
CA VAL A 122 8.78 -2.45 -3.30
C VAL A 122 10.11 -2.89 -2.68
N ASP A 123 11.14 -2.05 -2.78
CA ASP A 123 12.48 -2.37 -2.27
C ASP A 123 12.54 -2.60 -0.76
N ARG A 124 11.61 -2.02 -0.02
CA ARG A 124 11.67 -2.02 1.44
C ARG A 124 11.00 -3.23 2.10
N PHE A 125 9.99 -3.82 1.48
CA PHE A 125 9.20 -4.86 2.15
C PHE A 125 8.59 -5.93 1.22
N ALA A 126 8.75 -5.84 -0.11
CA ALA A 126 8.18 -6.84 -1.00
C ALA A 126 9.06 -8.10 -1.05
N ASP A 127 8.44 -9.27 -0.85
CA ASP A 127 9.08 -10.57 -1.09
C ASP A 127 8.96 -10.94 -2.57
N TYR A 128 7.83 -10.58 -3.21
CA TYR A 128 7.55 -10.87 -4.63
C TYR A 128 7.14 -9.60 -5.37
N LEU A 129 7.54 -9.52 -6.63
CA LEU A 129 7.18 -8.44 -7.55
C LEU A 129 6.35 -8.98 -8.72
N LEU A 130 5.22 -8.33 -8.98
CA LEU A 130 4.43 -8.48 -10.19
C LEU A 130 4.42 -7.15 -10.96
N LEU A 131 5.06 -7.11 -12.13
CA LEU A 131 5.05 -5.93 -13.01
C LEU A 131 3.98 -6.07 -14.09
N LEU A 132 3.06 -5.12 -14.12
CA LEU A 132 1.97 -5.05 -15.08
C LEU A 132 2.16 -3.88 -16.05
N LYS A 133 1.93 -4.11 -17.35
CA LYS A 133 1.94 -3.06 -18.38
C LYS A 133 0.87 -3.34 -19.43
N LYS A 134 0.00 -2.36 -19.66
CA LYS A 134 -1.10 -2.44 -20.63
C LYS A 134 -1.95 -3.72 -20.47
N GLY A 135 -2.29 -4.07 -19.22
CA GLY A 135 -3.10 -5.25 -18.91
C GLY A 135 -2.39 -6.60 -19.07
N ARG A 136 -1.06 -6.61 -19.27
CA ARG A 136 -0.26 -7.84 -19.41
C ARG A 136 0.78 -7.92 -18.29
N GLN A 137 0.99 -9.12 -17.79
CA GLN A 137 2.10 -9.42 -16.91
C GLN A 137 3.40 -9.38 -17.70
N LEU A 138 4.33 -8.51 -17.30
CA LEU A 138 5.67 -8.44 -17.88
C LEU A 138 6.67 -9.28 -17.11
N LEU A 139 6.55 -9.28 -15.78
CA LEU A 139 7.48 -9.93 -14.87
C LEU A 139 6.71 -10.41 -13.65
N TYR A 140 7.08 -11.56 -13.13
CA TYR A 140 6.70 -12.07 -11.82
C TYR A 140 7.87 -12.88 -11.25
N GLY A 141 8.24 -12.62 -10.02
CA GLY A 141 9.31 -13.34 -9.33
C GLY A 141 9.54 -12.82 -7.93
N ASP A 142 10.35 -13.55 -7.17
CA ASP A 142 10.88 -13.05 -5.91
C ASP A 142 11.81 -11.86 -6.17
N ILE A 143 11.85 -10.93 -5.21
CA ILE A 143 12.53 -9.65 -5.40
C ILE A 143 14.04 -9.82 -5.55
N GLU A 144 14.65 -10.83 -4.93
CA GLU A 144 16.10 -11.07 -5.01
C GLU A 144 16.46 -11.56 -6.41
N SER A 145 15.74 -12.56 -6.94
CA SER A 145 15.93 -13.03 -8.32
C SER A 145 15.69 -11.94 -9.35
N VAL A 146 14.71 -11.05 -9.12
CA VAL A 146 14.48 -9.91 -10.01
C VAL A 146 15.63 -8.93 -9.96
N ARG A 147 16.18 -8.60 -8.79
CA ARG A 147 17.34 -7.70 -8.64
C ARG A 147 18.59 -8.26 -9.30
N ASP A 148 18.80 -9.56 -9.23
CA ASP A 148 19.96 -10.22 -9.86
C ASP A 148 19.85 -10.25 -11.38
N ALA A 149 18.63 -10.46 -11.91
CA ALA A 149 18.38 -10.55 -13.35
C ALA A 149 18.32 -9.17 -14.04
N TYR A 150 17.93 -8.11 -13.33
CA TYR A 150 17.69 -6.77 -13.89
C TYR A 150 18.52 -5.71 -13.16
N ARG A 151 19.68 -5.37 -13.73
CA ARG A 151 20.47 -4.22 -13.26
C ARG A 151 20.00 -2.96 -13.98
N MET A 152 19.66 -1.90 -13.25
CA MET A 152 19.49 -0.58 -13.85
C MET A 152 20.88 -0.05 -14.28
N VAL A 153 21.06 0.12 -15.58
CA VAL A 153 22.19 0.87 -16.12
C VAL A 153 21.77 2.33 -16.23
N ALA A 154 22.21 3.16 -15.31
CA ALA A 154 22.10 4.61 -15.44
C ALA A 154 23.11 5.06 -16.50
N GLY A 155 22.69 5.12 -17.77
CA GLY A 155 23.46 5.70 -18.85
C GLY A 155 23.30 7.21 -18.85
N CYS A 156 24.38 7.96 -18.86
CA CYS A 156 24.36 9.38 -19.14
C CYS A 156 23.94 9.56 -20.61
N PHE A 157 22.84 10.26 -20.87
CA PHE A 157 22.34 10.54 -22.23
C PHE A 157 23.30 11.37 -23.13
N LEU A 158 24.47 11.75 -22.64
CA LEU A 158 25.47 12.51 -23.36
C LEU A 158 26.23 11.71 -24.46
N TYR A 159 25.98 10.40 -24.57
CA TYR A 159 26.71 9.53 -25.54
C TYR A 159 25.82 8.85 -26.59
N THR A 160 24.61 9.34 -26.83
CA THR A 160 23.72 8.78 -27.87
C THR A 160 23.79 9.52 -29.22
N SER A 161 24.65 10.53 -29.37
CA SER A 161 24.99 11.06 -30.69
C SER A 161 26.12 10.21 -31.29
N PRO A 162 25.92 9.60 -32.49
CA PRO A 162 26.98 8.86 -33.14
C PRO A 162 28.19 9.78 -33.32
N SER A 163 29.37 9.26 -32.95
CA SER A 163 30.62 9.98 -33.12
C SER A 163 30.83 10.25 -34.62
N PRO A 164 31.43 11.40 -35.03
CA PRO A 164 31.78 11.65 -36.41
C PRO A 164 32.69 10.56 -37.05
N ARG A 165 33.29 9.69 -36.23
CA ARG A 165 34.08 8.53 -36.69
C ARG A 165 33.21 7.36 -37.16
N ASP A 166 31.94 7.27 -36.70
CA ASP A 166 31.04 6.18 -37.10
C ASP A 166 30.52 6.34 -38.54
N TYR A 167 30.60 7.56 -39.09
CA TYR A 167 30.27 7.85 -40.48
C TYR A 167 31.43 7.60 -41.48
N ALA A 168 32.66 7.41 -41.00
CA ALA A 168 33.80 7.17 -41.85
C ALA A 168 34.04 5.69 -42.20
N ALA A 169 33.36 4.77 -41.55
CA ALA A 169 33.55 3.32 -41.74
C ALA A 169 32.55 2.68 -42.73
N SER A 170 31.69 3.48 -43.37
CA SER A 170 30.66 2.99 -44.33
C SER A 170 30.85 3.52 -45.75
N ARG A 171 32.12 3.59 -46.21
CA ARG A 171 32.45 3.76 -47.65
C ARG A 171 33.41 2.69 -48.12
#